data_3d0f35c264dd6e1363ddaf72ea9c00bf
#
_entry.id   3d0f35c264dd6e1363ddaf72ea9c00bf
#
_cell.length_a   1.000
_cell.length_b   1.000
_cell.length_c   1.000
_cell.angle_alpha   90.00
_cell.angle_beta   90.00
_cell.angle_gamma   90.00
#
_symmetry.space_group_name_H-M   'P 1'
#
loop_
_entity.id
_entity.type
_entity.pdbx_description
1 polymer ?
#
loop_
_entity_poly.entity_id
_entity_poly.type
_entity_poly.pdbx_seq_one_letter_code
_entity_poly.pdbx_strand_id
1 'polypeptide(L)'
;MTIGWHFDNTYSKLPKTFIEEIKPTPVNDPNLVILNKELAKDLNLNFSNIDNKGLAKLFSGNVLPGDTSTIAQAYAGHQFGHFTMLGDGRAVLLGEHLVNDTKRYDIQLKGSGRTPFSRNGDGRAALGPMLREYIISEAIH
;
A
#
# COMPACT_ATOMS: atom_id res chain seq x y z
N MET A 1 -19.84 -1.82 12.96
CA MET A 1 -19.32 -2.86 12.04
C MET A 1 -17.88 -2.50 11.71
N THR A 2 -16.98 -3.46 11.71
CA THR A 2 -15.59 -3.29 11.31
C THR A 2 -15.46 -3.32 9.78
N ILE A 3 -14.44 -2.68 9.21
CA ILE A 3 -14.16 -2.71 7.75
C ILE A 3 -13.91 -4.16 7.28
N GLY A 4 -13.36 -5.01 8.14
CA GLY A 4 -13.05 -6.40 7.82
C GLY A 4 -11.56 -6.66 7.59
N TRP A 5 -10.67 -5.73 7.95
CA TRP A 5 -9.23 -5.97 7.89
C TRP A 5 -8.84 -7.15 8.79
N HIS A 6 -8.04 -8.06 8.22
CA HIS A 6 -7.48 -9.20 8.92
C HIS A 6 -6.02 -9.37 8.48
N PHE A 7 -5.10 -8.77 9.20
CA PHE A 7 -3.68 -8.80 8.86
C PHE A 7 -2.95 -9.95 9.56
N ASP A 8 -2.16 -10.70 8.78
CA ASP A 8 -1.14 -11.65 9.26
C ASP A 8 0.22 -11.19 8.73
N ASN A 9 0.88 -10.35 9.48
CA ASN A 9 2.08 -9.63 9.07
C ASN A 9 3.33 -10.53 9.11
N THR A 10 3.44 -11.49 8.19
CA THR A 10 4.58 -12.41 8.15
C THR A 10 5.83 -11.75 7.59
N TYR A 11 5.70 -10.84 6.62
CA TYR A 11 6.83 -10.15 6.01
C TYR A 11 7.56 -9.25 7.00
N SER A 12 6.84 -8.60 7.90
CA SER A 12 7.46 -7.76 8.94
C SER A 12 8.30 -8.55 9.97
N LYS A 13 8.17 -9.87 9.99
CA LYS A 13 8.97 -10.76 10.85
C LYS A 13 10.31 -11.17 10.23
N LEU A 14 10.57 -10.78 8.97
CA LEU A 14 11.85 -11.04 8.31
C LEU A 14 12.99 -10.23 8.97
N PRO A 15 14.25 -10.66 8.77
CA PRO A 15 15.40 -9.89 9.23
C PRO A 15 15.39 -8.45 8.69
N LYS A 16 15.88 -7.50 9.48
CA LYS A 16 15.92 -6.07 9.13
C LYS A 16 16.65 -5.75 7.82
N THR A 17 17.45 -6.68 7.30
CA THR A 17 18.06 -6.56 5.98
C THR A 17 17.03 -6.49 4.83
N PHE A 18 15.83 -7.04 5.03
CA PHE A 18 14.78 -7.11 4.02
C PHE A 18 13.70 -6.06 4.18
N ILE A 19 13.66 -5.39 5.31
CA ILE A 19 12.58 -4.45 5.64
C ILE A 19 13.11 -3.22 6.39
N GLU A 20 12.42 -2.10 6.19
CA GLU A 20 12.53 -0.90 7.04
C GLU A 20 11.16 -0.52 7.55
N GLU A 21 11.02 -0.36 8.86
CA GLU A 21 9.79 0.14 9.47
C GLU A 21 9.60 1.60 9.13
N ILE A 22 8.48 1.96 8.50
CA ILE A 22 8.21 3.31 8.04
C ILE A 22 6.73 3.64 8.13
N LYS A 23 6.40 4.86 8.45
CA LYS A 23 5.01 5.34 8.42
C LYS A 23 4.76 6.16 7.16
N PRO A 24 3.57 6.07 6.54
CA PRO A 24 3.17 6.98 5.50
C PRO A 24 3.30 8.44 5.96
N THR A 25 3.74 9.31 5.06
CA THR A 25 3.79 10.75 5.34
C THR A 25 2.41 11.35 5.14
N PRO A 26 1.80 11.95 6.17
CA PRO A 26 0.48 12.53 6.06
C PRO A 26 0.34 13.58 4.96
N VAL A 27 -0.88 13.77 4.46
CA VAL A 27 -1.26 14.82 3.51
C VAL A 27 -2.38 15.68 4.09
N ASN A 28 -2.38 16.99 3.77
CA ASN A 28 -3.26 17.95 4.45
C ASN A 28 -4.74 17.79 4.09
N ASP A 29 -5.09 17.59 2.84
CA ASP A 29 -6.49 17.54 2.40
C ASP A 29 -6.68 16.42 1.33
N PRO A 30 -6.66 15.14 1.77
CA PRO A 30 -6.81 14.05 0.83
C PRO A 30 -8.23 13.99 0.27
N ASN A 31 -8.32 13.74 -1.04
CA ASN A 31 -9.58 13.53 -1.72
C ASN A 31 -9.62 12.15 -2.39
N LEU A 32 -10.74 11.45 -2.26
CA LEU A 32 -10.95 10.18 -2.93
C LEU A 32 -11.29 10.42 -4.40
N VAL A 33 -10.50 9.86 -5.31
CA VAL A 33 -10.75 9.94 -6.76
C VAL A 33 -11.61 8.77 -7.22
N ILE A 34 -11.26 7.56 -6.83
CA ILE A 34 -11.98 6.33 -7.22
C ILE A 34 -11.81 5.27 -6.14
N LEU A 35 -12.82 4.43 -5.98
CA LEU A 35 -12.81 3.23 -5.17
C LEU A 35 -13.26 2.05 -6.02
N ASN A 36 -12.46 1.01 -6.11
CA ASN A 36 -12.86 -0.26 -6.69
C ASN A 36 -13.72 -1.04 -5.69
N LYS A 37 -15.04 -0.97 -5.88
CA LYS A 37 -16.00 -1.61 -4.98
C LYS A 37 -16.04 -3.13 -5.15
N GLU A 38 -15.82 -3.63 -6.36
CA GLU A 38 -15.79 -5.06 -6.62
C GLU A 38 -14.55 -5.70 -5.98
N LEU A 39 -13.37 -5.12 -6.15
CA LEU A 39 -12.17 -5.57 -5.47
C LEU A 39 -12.34 -5.52 -3.93
N ALA A 40 -12.96 -4.47 -3.39
CA ALA A 40 -13.23 -4.39 -1.96
C ALA A 40 -14.08 -5.57 -1.48
N LYS A 41 -15.11 -5.93 -2.25
CA LYS A 41 -15.97 -7.08 -1.99
C LYS A 41 -15.20 -8.40 -2.06
N ASP A 42 -14.36 -8.59 -3.09
CA ASP A 42 -13.53 -9.78 -3.25
C ASP A 42 -12.52 -9.96 -2.11
N LEU A 43 -12.09 -8.85 -1.53
CA LEU A 43 -11.25 -8.81 -0.32
C LEU A 43 -12.05 -8.91 0.99
N ASN A 44 -13.36 -9.13 0.96
CA ASN A 44 -14.25 -9.12 2.13
C ASN A 44 -14.18 -7.82 2.97
N LEU A 45 -13.90 -6.68 2.31
CA LEU A 45 -13.82 -5.38 2.94
C LEU A 45 -15.12 -4.59 2.74
N ASN A 46 -15.68 -4.05 3.82
CA ASN A 46 -16.90 -3.28 3.78
C ASN A 46 -16.67 -1.82 4.17
N PHE A 47 -16.74 -0.95 3.18
CA PHE A 47 -16.57 0.49 3.33
C PHE A 47 -17.91 1.27 3.38
N SER A 48 -19.06 0.61 3.43
CA SER A 48 -20.38 1.25 3.33
C SER A 48 -20.67 2.28 4.41
N ASN A 49 -20.05 2.16 5.58
CA ASN A 49 -20.24 3.05 6.72
C ASN A 49 -19.18 4.14 6.83
N ILE A 50 -18.37 4.33 5.80
CA ILE A 50 -17.29 5.33 5.77
C ILE A 50 -17.58 6.28 4.62
N ASP A 51 -17.60 7.57 4.91
CA ASP A 51 -17.75 8.60 3.89
C ASP A 51 -16.47 8.77 3.04
N ASN A 52 -16.59 9.49 1.93
CA ASN A 52 -15.46 9.71 1.03
C ASN A 52 -14.27 10.40 1.73
N LYS A 53 -14.52 11.22 2.73
CA LYS A 53 -13.48 11.90 3.49
C LYS A 53 -12.73 10.93 4.41
N GLY A 54 -13.44 10.01 5.03
CA GLY A 54 -12.85 8.93 5.82
C GLY A 54 -12.03 7.97 4.95
N LEU A 55 -12.57 7.58 3.78
CA LEU A 55 -11.86 6.76 2.80
C LEU A 55 -10.59 7.46 2.28
N ALA A 56 -10.68 8.75 1.96
CA ALA A 56 -9.52 9.52 1.54
C ALA A 56 -8.41 9.53 2.60
N LYS A 57 -8.76 9.70 3.88
CA LYS A 57 -7.80 9.63 4.98
C LYS A 57 -7.19 8.24 5.15
N LEU A 58 -7.98 7.19 4.98
CA LEU A 58 -7.53 5.80 5.03
C LEU A 58 -6.53 5.51 3.91
N PHE A 59 -6.92 5.76 2.66
CA PHE A 59 -6.10 5.43 1.49
C PHE A 59 -4.93 6.39 1.24
N SER A 60 -4.91 7.55 1.88
CA SER A 60 -3.73 8.43 1.91
C SER A 60 -2.70 8.04 2.97
N GLY A 61 -3.06 7.13 3.90
CA GLY A 61 -2.21 6.77 5.02
C GLY A 61 -2.25 7.74 6.20
N ASN A 62 -3.18 8.72 6.20
CA ASN A 62 -3.38 9.62 7.33
C ASN A 62 -4.01 8.89 8.54
N VAL A 63 -4.78 7.86 8.26
CA VAL A 63 -5.34 6.94 9.25
C VAL A 63 -5.00 5.53 8.79
N LEU A 64 -4.47 4.73 9.69
CA LEU A 64 -4.11 3.34 9.38
C LEU A 64 -5.13 2.38 10.01
N PRO A 65 -5.46 1.25 9.34
CA PRO A 65 -6.19 0.18 9.98
C PRO A 65 -5.47 -0.32 11.24
N GLY A 66 -6.21 -0.90 12.19
CA GLY A 66 -5.60 -1.62 13.30
C GLY A 66 -4.77 -2.82 12.81
N ASP A 67 -3.81 -3.23 13.61
CA ASP A 67 -2.93 -4.39 13.37
C ASP A 67 -2.05 -4.29 12.09
N THR A 68 -1.89 -3.09 11.53
CA THR A 68 -0.93 -2.85 10.46
C THR A 68 0.52 -2.89 10.97
N SER A 69 1.42 -3.44 10.15
CA SER A 69 2.86 -3.40 10.39
C SER A 69 3.52 -2.72 9.19
N THR A 70 3.54 -1.39 9.21
CA THR A 70 3.94 -0.58 8.06
C THR A 70 5.43 -0.67 7.78
N ILE A 71 5.80 -1.20 6.62
CA ILE A 71 7.18 -1.42 6.20
C ILE A 71 7.41 -0.98 4.76
N ALA A 72 8.65 -0.61 4.44
CA ALA A 72 9.20 -0.57 3.10
C ALA A 72 10.10 -1.79 2.89
N GLN A 73 9.93 -2.49 1.79
CA GLN A 73 10.63 -3.73 1.48
C GLN A 73 11.95 -3.43 0.75
N ALA A 74 13.02 -4.12 1.13
CA ALA A 74 14.28 -4.14 0.41
C ALA A 74 14.30 -5.33 -0.56
N TYR A 75 14.73 -5.09 -1.78
CA TYR A 75 14.90 -6.12 -2.80
C TYR A 75 16.05 -5.80 -3.73
N ALA A 76 16.42 -6.76 -4.57
CA ALA A 76 17.48 -6.61 -5.54
C ALA A 76 17.07 -7.18 -6.90
N GLY A 77 17.65 -6.66 -7.95
CA GLY A 77 17.36 -7.12 -9.30
C GLY A 77 18.19 -6.44 -10.37
N HIS A 78 18.01 -6.86 -11.62
CA HIS A 78 18.64 -6.22 -12.76
C HIS A 78 17.85 -4.98 -13.16
N GLN A 79 18.50 -3.81 -13.00
CA GLN A 79 17.98 -2.53 -13.43
C GLN A 79 19.16 -1.64 -13.86
N PHE A 80 18.96 -0.77 -14.84
CA PHE A 80 20.00 0.12 -15.38
C PHE A 80 21.21 -0.61 -15.97
N GLY A 81 21.02 -1.83 -16.51
CA GLY A 81 22.06 -2.61 -17.16
C GLY A 81 22.98 -3.40 -16.21
N HIS A 82 22.71 -3.38 -14.89
CA HIS A 82 23.48 -4.13 -13.89
C HIS A 82 22.62 -4.59 -12.72
N PHE A 83 23.14 -5.47 -11.89
CA PHE A 83 22.49 -5.89 -10.67
C PHE A 83 22.50 -4.76 -9.64
N THR A 84 21.33 -4.41 -9.13
CA THR A 84 21.13 -3.24 -8.27
C THR A 84 20.38 -3.63 -7.00
N MET A 85 20.84 -3.13 -5.86
CA MET A 85 20.10 -3.17 -4.60
C MET A 85 19.06 -2.05 -4.60
N LEU A 86 17.81 -2.41 -4.40
CA LEU A 86 16.66 -1.53 -4.50
C LEU A 86 15.78 -1.64 -3.25
N GLY A 87 14.58 -1.11 -3.34
CA GLY A 87 13.55 -1.21 -2.32
C GLY A 87 12.35 -0.35 -2.69
N ASP A 88 11.35 -0.36 -1.84
CA ASP A 88 10.11 0.39 -1.97
C ASP A 88 10.34 1.89 -1.78
N GLY A 89 10.80 2.57 -2.84
CA GLY A 89 11.15 3.99 -2.80
C GLY A 89 9.98 4.96 -2.65
N ARG A 90 8.74 4.49 -2.81
CA ARG A 90 7.51 5.28 -2.66
C ARG A 90 6.31 4.43 -2.26
N ALA A 91 6.53 3.21 -1.84
CA ALA A 91 5.48 2.30 -1.41
C ALA A 91 5.68 1.92 0.06
N VAL A 92 4.57 1.71 0.75
CA VAL A 92 4.53 1.25 2.14
C VAL A 92 3.54 0.11 2.21
N LEU A 93 4.03 -1.10 2.54
CA LEU A 93 3.17 -2.23 2.83
C LEU A 93 2.49 -1.99 4.18
N LEU A 94 1.16 -2.10 4.22
CA LEU A 94 0.39 -2.01 5.45
C LEU A 94 0.31 -3.36 6.17
N GLY A 95 0.34 -4.43 5.41
CA GLY A 95 0.29 -5.80 5.89
C GLY A 95 -0.26 -6.75 4.84
N GLU A 96 -0.31 -8.02 5.21
CA GLU A 96 -0.80 -9.12 4.39
C GLU A 96 -2.21 -9.48 4.86
N HIS A 97 -3.23 -9.09 4.07
CA HIS A 97 -4.63 -9.31 4.40
C HIS A 97 -5.08 -10.72 4.04
N LEU A 98 -5.66 -11.42 4.99
CA LEU A 98 -6.26 -12.74 4.80
C LEU A 98 -7.75 -12.60 4.47
N VAL A 99 -8.15 -12.99 3.26
CA VAL A 99 -9.56 -13.08 2.87
C VAL A 99 -10.19 -14.36 3.46
N ASN A 100 -9.39 -15.44 3.49
CA ASN A 100 -9.70 -16.72 4.11
C ASN A 100 -8.37 -17.47 4.37
N ASP A 101 -8.43 -18.69 4.84
CA ASP A 101 -7.26 -19.50 5.19
C ASP A 101 -6.29 -19.78 4.02
N THR A 102 -6.73 -19.56 2.78
CA THR A 102 -5.95 -19.88 1.57
C THR A 102 -5.58 -18.68 0.73
N LYS A 103 -6.24 -17.53 0.90
CA LYS A 103 -6.03 -16.33 0.09
C LYS A 103 -5.45 -15.19 0.92
N ARG A 104 -4.25 -14.79 0.55
CA ARG A 104 -3.48 -13.71 1.18
C ARG A 104 -3.16 -12.64 0.14
N TYR A 105 -3.35 -11.38 0.49
CA TYR A 105 -3.09 -10.24 -0.38
C TYR A 105 -2.27 -9.18 0.35
N ASP A 106 -1.22 -8.70 -0.29
CA ASP A 106 -0.46 -7.55 0.19
C ASP A 106 -1.28 -6.27 -0.01
N ILE A 107 -1.47 -5.53 1.06
CA ILE A 107 -2.12 -4.21 1.03
C ILE A 107 -1.03 -3.16 1.12
N GLN A 108 -0.87 -2.39 0.06
CA GLN A 108 0.24 -1.45 -0.08
C GLN A 108 -0.26 -0.07 -0.49
N LEU A 109 0.26 0.98 0.14
CA LEU A 109 0.09 2.35 -0.31
C LEU A 109 1.23 2.72 -1.26
N LYS A 110 0.92 3.34 -2.38
CA LYS A 110 1.91 3.80 -3.37
C LYS A 110 1.85 5.32 -3.52
N GLY A 111 3.00 5.97 -3.39
CA GLY A 111 3.08 7.43 -3.36
C GLY A 111 2.82 8.02 -1.97
N SER A 112 2.94 7.21 -0.93
CA SER A 112 2.61 7.59 0.45
C SER A 112 3.71 8.36 1.19
N GLY A 113 4.74 8.78 0.49
CA GLY A 113 5.83 9.57 1.03
C GLY A 113 7.17 8.88 0.97
N ARG A 114 8.15 9.53 1.56
CA ARG A 114 9.56 9.12 1.48
C ARG A 114 9.82 7.88 2.32
N THR A 115 10.64 6.98 1.77
CA THR A 115 11.20 5.81 2.46
C THR A 115 12.73 5.86 2.40
N PRO A 116 13.46 5.01 3.13
CA PRO A 116 14.93 4.92 2.99
C PRO A 116 15.38 4.56 1.56
N PHE A 117 14.51 3.97 0.76
CA PHE A 117 14.80 3.56 -0.63
C PHE A 117 14.39 4.62 -1.68
N SER A 118 13.91 5.80 -1.29
CA SER A 118 13.42 6.85 -2.21
C SER A 118 14.53 7.51 -3.03
N ARG A 119 15.82 7.26 -2.70
CA ARG A 119 16.97 7.95 -3.31
C ARG A 119 16.81 9.48 -3.11
N ASN A 120 16.76 10.27 -4.21
CA ASN A 120 16.54 11.71 -4.17
C ASN A 120 15.07 12.11 -4.37
N GLY A 121 14.15 11.14 -4.51
CA GLY A 121 12.73 11.38 -4.68
C GLY A 121 12.01 11.75 -3.38
N ASP A 122 10.82 12.33 -3.50
CA ASP A 122 9.94 12.69 -2.39
C ASP A 122 9.02 11.53 -1.94
N GLY A 123 9.08 10.39 -2.63
CA GLY A 123 8.23 9.23 -2.37
C GLY A 123 6.76 9.43 -2.76
N ARG A 124 6.42 10.51 -3.47
CA ARG A 124 5.06 10.76 -3.95
C ARG A 124 4.83 10.17 -5.34
N ALA A 125 3.57 10.06 -5.72
CA ALA A 125 3.14 9.61 -7.03
C ALA A 125 2.15 10.60 -7.64
N ALA A 126 2.35 10.96 -8.91
CA ALA A 126 1.41 11.79 -9.63
C ALA A 126 0.14 11.00 -9.97
N LEU A 127 -1.02 11.68 -10.01
CA LEU A 127 -2.32 11.05 -10.23
C LEU A 127 -2.41 10.30 -11.57
N GLY A 128 -1.91 10.89 -12.65
CA GLY A 128 -1.99 10.27 -13.98
C GLY A 128 -1.36 8.87 -14.07
N PRO A 129 -0.11 8.67 -13.63
CA PRO A 129 0.48 7.32 -13.52
C PRO A 129 -0.34 6.36 -12.67
N MET A 130 -0.91 6.79 -11.55
CA MET A 130 -1.72 5.93 -10.67
C MET A 130 -3.04 5.51 -11.34
N LEU A 131 -3.69 6.41 -12.06
CA LEU A 131 -4.88 6.06 -12.84
C LEU A 131 -4.57 5.08 -13.98
N ARG A 132 -3.41 5.21 -14.63
CA ARG A 132 -2.98 4.21 -15.62
C ARG A 132 -2.74 2.84 -15.00
N GLU A 133 -2.10 2.78 -13.84
CA GLU A 133 -1.91 1.52 -13.11
C GLU A 133 -3.27 0.90 -12.75
N TYR A 134 -4.22 1.69 -12.28
CA TYR A 134 -5.58 1.22 -11.99
C TYR A 134 -6.25 0.61 -13.23
N ILE A 135 -6.29 1.33 -14.35
CA ILE A 135 -6.93 0.87 -15.59
C ILE A 135 -6.29 -0.43 -16.11
N ILE A 136 -4.95 -0.50 -16.12
CA ILE A 136 -4.23 -1.67 -16.62
C ILE A 136 -4.40 -2.86 -15.68
N SER A 137 -4.39 -2.66 -14.38
CA SER A 137 -4.63 -3.73 -13.41
C SER A 137 -6.02 -4.35 -13.58
N GLU A 138 -7.04 -3.53 -13.75
CA GLU A 138 -8.41 -3.99 -14.01
C GLU A 138 -8.52 -4.73 -15.36
N ALA A 139 -7.78 -4.29 -16.38
CA ALA A 139 -7.81 -4.92 -17.70
C ALA A 139 -7.07 -6.27 -17.75
N ILE A 140 -6.12 -6.51 -16.84
CA ILE A 140 -5.36 -7.76 -16.76
C ILE A 140 -6.04 -8.79 -15.86
N HIS A 141 -6.82 -8.34 -14.88
CA HIS A 141 -7.59 -9.18 -13.96
C HIS A 141 -8.68 -9.92 -14.73
#